data_150079135c46389f0c5125eb562c11cb
#
_entry.id   150079135c46389f0c5125eb562c11cb
#
_cell.length_a   1.000
_cell.length_b   1.000
_cell.length_c   1.000
_cell.angle_alpha   90.00
_cell.angle_beta   90.00
_cell.angle_gamma   90.00
#
_symmetry.space_group_name_H-M   'P 1'
#
loop_
_entity.id
_entity.type
_entity.pdbx_description
1 polymer ?
#
loop_
_entity_poly.entity_id
_entity_poly.type
_entity_poly.pdbx_seq_one_letter_code
_entity_poly.pdbx_strand_id
1 'polypeptide(L)'
;MAIDFGALFGRKNPPMIGLDISSSGIKLVELVESGKNELRLECYASEPLPRGAVVDGNIENIDQVSDAIARAWKKSGTRAKLAAMGMPPASVITKKIILPSHLSEEGLELQVETEASQYIPFALDEVRLDFDVIGSVENSPDDMEVMLAATRKEKVEDRVAVAEAAGLKP
;
A
#
# COMPACT_ATOMS: atom_id res chain seq x y z
N MET A 1 18.54 -13.06 33.00
CA MET A 1 17.97 -11.73 32.70
C MET A 1 18.75 -11.15 31.55
N ALA A 2 18.31 -11.40 30.33
CA ALA A 2 18.95 -10.86 29.12
C ALA A 2 18.46 -9.42 28.93
N ILE A 3 19.36 -8.45 28.98
CA ILE A 3 19.04 -7.04 28.69
C ILE A 3 18.85 -6.96 27.18
N ASP A 4 17.62 -6.69 26.75
CA ASP A 4 17.32 -6.42 25.34
C ASP A 4 17.90 -5.06 24.95
N PHE A 5 19.08 -5.09 24.35
CA PHE A 5 19.77 -3.91 23.81
C PHE A 5 19.02 -3.25 22.64
N GLY A 6 18.04 -3.93 22.06
CA GLY A 6 17.21 -3.40 20.97
C GLY A 6 16.24 -2.30 21.40
N ALA A 7 15.87 -2.28 22.70
CA ALA A 7 14.98 -1.27 23.27
C ALA A 7 15.70 0.07 23.60
N LEU A 8 17.02 0.09 23.66
CA LEU A 8 17.83 1.30 23.95
C LEU A 8 18.10 2.17 22.72
N PHE A 9 18.04 1.59 21.53
CA PHE A 9 18.08 2.31 20.27
C PHE A 9 16.67 2.15 19.65
N GLY A 10 15.77 3.11 19.93
CA GLY A 10 14.46 3.13 19.28
C GLY A 10 14.65 2.80 17.80
N ARG A 11 14.11 1.66 17.34
CA ARG A 11 14.12 1.28 15.92
C ARG A 11 13.36 2.38 15.18
N LYS A 12 14.10 3.38 14.68
CA LYS A 12 13.54 4.26 13.66
C LYS A 12 13.21 3.37 12.48
N ASN A 13 11.95 3.32 12.12
CA ASN A 13 11.56 2.68 10.87
C ASN A 13 12.46 3.21 9.76
N PRO A 14 12.90 2.34 8.83
CA PRO A 14 13.72 2.79 7.72
C PRO A 14 12.96 3.88 6.95
N PRO A 15 13.67 4.90 6.44
CA PRO A 15 13.03 5.96 5.70
C PRO A 15 12.29 5.39 4.49
N MET A 16 11.04 5.84 4.30
CA MET A 16 10.15 5.36 3.26
C MET A 16 9.55 6.55 2.51
N ILE A 17 9.43 6.42 1.21
CA ILE A 17 8.76 7.39 0.34
C ILE A 17 7.34 6.96 0.03
N GLY A 18 6.43 7.92 -0.02
CA GLY A 18 5.13 7.75 -0.65
C GLY A 18 5.25 8.06 -2.15
N LEU A 19 4.75 7.16 -2.99
CA LEU A 19 4.81 7.28 -4.45
C LEU A 19 3.40 7.22 -5.04
N ASP A 20 2.97 8.29 -5.69
CA ASP A 20 1.71 8.38 -6.42
C ASP A 20 1.96 8.34 -7.92
N ILE A 21 1.28 7.41 -8.60
CA ILE A 21 1.34 7.22 -10.05
C ILE A 21 -0.03 7.58 -10.62
N SER A 22 -0.10 8.69 -11.33
CA SER A 22 -1.33 9.16 -12.00
C SER A 22 -1.15 9.23 -13.52
N SER A 23 -2.24 9.47 -14.26
CA SER A 23 -2.20 9.60 -15.72
C SER A 23 -1.38 10.79 -16.21
N SER A 24 -1.17 11.80 -15.36
CA SER A 24 -0.46 13.03 -15.72
C SER A 24 0.97 13.09 -15.20
N GLY A 25 1.34 12.26 -14.23
CA GLY A 25 2.68 12.34 -13.64
C GLY A 25 2.86 11.49 -12.40
N ILE A 26 4.10 11.50 -11.95
CA ILE A 26 4.57 10.88 -10.71
C ILE A 26 4.72 11.96 -9.65
N LYS A 27 4.28 11.65 -8.43
CA LYS A 27 4.56 12.45 -7.23
C LYS A 27 5.23 11.57 -6.19
N LEU A 28 6.23 12.13 -5.55
CA LEU A 28 7.03 11.47 -4.53
C LEU A 28 7.13 12.37 -3.31
N VAL A 29 6.92 11.81 -2.13
CA VAL A 29 7.12 12.50 -0.85
C VAL A 29 7.88 11.62 0.13
N GLU A 30 8.69 12.23 0.97
CA GLU A 30 9.26 11.62 2.17
C GLU A 30 8.82 12.41 3.38
N LEU A 31 8.21 11.72 4.34
CA LEU A 31 7.78 12.27 5.61
C LEU A 31 8.61 11.66 6.74
N VAL A 32 8.98 12.48 7.70
CA VAL A 32 9.69 12.06 8.91
C VAL A 32 8.91 12.48 10.15
N GLU A 33 8.94 11.65 11.16
CA GLU A 33 8.39 12.00 12.47
C GLU A 33 9.23 13.12 13.11
N SER A 34 8.58 14.22 13.46
CA SER A 34 9.21 15.43 14.01
C SER A 34 8.88 15.66 15.48
N GLY A 35 8.07 14.81 16.09
CA GLY A 35 7.59 14.93 17.46
C GLY A 35 6.52 13.91 17.76
N LYS A 36 5.81 14.07 18.86
CA LYS A 36 4.72 13.15 19.22
C LYS A 36 3.53 13.41 18.26
N ASN A 37 3.34 12.52 17.30
CA ASN A 37 2.29 12.59 16.25
C ASN A 37 2.43 13.78 15.25
N GLU A 38 3.63 14.32 15.07
CA GLU A 38 3.88 15.36 14.06
C GLU A 38 4.72 14.78 12.92
N LEU A 39 4.28 15.03 11.69
CA LEU A 39 5.01 14.68 10.47
C LEU A 39 5.59 15.93 9.84
N ARG A 40 6.85 15.87 9.46
CA ARG A 40 7.54 16.90 8.69
C ARG A 40 7.81 16.40 7.28
N LEU A 41 7.54 17.24 6.29
CA LEU A 41 7.95 16.99 4.92
C LEU A 41 9.49 17.11 4.82
N GLU A 42 10.16 16.03 4.50
CA GLU A 42 11.61 16.00 4.30
C GLU A 42 11.96 16.37 2.87
N CYS A 43 11.32 15.73 1.90
CA CYS A 43 11.47 16.10 0.50
C CYS A 43 10.22 15.73 -0.31
N TYR A 44 10.11 16.38 -1.48
CA TYR A 44 9.12 15.99 -2.48
C TYR A 44 9.68 16.20 -3.90
N ALA A 45 9.10 15.46 -4.85
CA ALA A 45 9.35 15.67 -6.26
C ALA A 45 8.10 15.37 -7.08
N SER A 46 8.01 16.01 -8.24
CA SER A 46 6.98 15.69 -9.24
C SER A 46 7.62 15.65 -10.62
N GLU A 47 7.23 14.64 -11.41
CA GLU A 47 7.66 14.44 -12.78
C GLU A 47 6.45 14.18 -13.69
N PRO A 48 6.34 14.86 -14.84
CA PRO A 48 5.26 14.60 -15.77
C PRO A 48 5.44 13.25 -16.46
N LEU A 49 4.31 12.63 -16.82
CA LEU A 49 4.26 11.44 -17.69
C LEU A 49 3.81 11.81 -19.10
N PRO A 50 4.33 11.11 -20.12
CA PRO A 50 3.79 11.17 -21.47
C PRO A 50 2.32 10.71 -21.47
N ARG A 51 1.53 11.28 -22.38
CA ARG A 51 0.14 10.83 -22.57
C ARG A 51 0.11 9.35 -22.98
N GLY A 52 -0.78 8.59 -22.35
CA GLY A 52 -0.93 7.18 -22.64
C GLY A 52 0.02 6.25 -21.87
N ALA A 53 0.97 6.77 -21.10
CA ALA A 53 1.81 5.93 -20.23
C ALA A 53 1.03 5.28 -19.10
N VAL A 54 0.00 6.00 -18.61
CA VAL A 54 -0.98 5.50 -17.62
C VAL A 54 -2.37 5.92 -18.11
N VAL A 55 -3.28 4.95 -18.26
CA VAL A 55 -4.65 5.16 -18.72
C VAL A 55 -5.61 4.54 -17.70
N ASP A 56 -6.55 5.31 -17.19
CA ASP A 56 -7.55 4.87 -16.20
C ASP A 56 -6.92 4.14 -14.99
N GLY A 57 -5.72 4.59 -14.59
CA GLY A 57 -4.95 4.01 -13.49
C GLY A 57 -4.14 2.75 -13.86
N ASN A 58 -4.25 2.26 -15.09
CA ASN A 58 -3.46 1.14 -15.60
C ASN A 58 -2.14 1.64 -16.17
N ILE A 59 -1.06 0.94 -15.89
CA ILE A 59 0.27 1.22 -16.45
C ILE A 59 0.33 0.57 -17.83
N GLU A 60 0.37 1.40 -18.89
CA GLU A 60 0.43 0.95 -20.27
C GLU A 60 1.87 0.92 -20.79
N ASN A 61 2.77 1.66 -20.15
CA ASN A 61 4.17 1.72 -20.58
C ASN A 61 5.10 1.72 -19.36
N ILE A 62 5.64 0.55 -19.03
CA ILE A 62 6.50 0.32 -17.87
C ILE A 62 7.76 1.18 -17.95
N ASP A 63 8.42 1.27 -19.12
CA ASP A 63 9.67 2.00 -19.28
C ASP A 63 9.48 3.50 -19.03
N GLN A 64 8.44 4.09 -19.61
CA GLN A 64 8.16 5.53 -19.42
C GLN A 64 7.81 5.87 -17.96
N VAL A 65 7.08 4.98 -17.29
CA VAL A 65 6.69 5.20 -15.89
C VAL A 65 7.89 5.00 -14.97
N SER A 66 8.69 3.94 -15.15
CA SER A 66 9.88 3.69 -14.34
C SER A 66 10.94 4.77 -14.51
N ASP A 67 11.16 5.26 -15.73
CA ASP A 67 12.06 6.38 -16.00
C ASP A 67 11.61 7.66 -15.29
N ALA A 68 10.30 7.96 -15.28
CA ALA A 68 9.76 9.12 -14.59
C ALA A 68 9.90 8.97 -13.05
N ILE A 69 9.69 7.77 -12.51
CA ILE A 69 9.92 7.47 -11.09
C ILE A 69 11.41 7.69 -10.75
N ALA A 70 12.32 7.17 -11.56
CA ALA A 70 13.76 7.33 -11.35
C ALA A 70 14.19 8.81 -11.38
N ARG A 71 13.63 9.62 -12.31
CA ARG A 71 13.86 11.08 -12.35
C ARG A 71 13.31 11.78 -11.11
N ALA A 72 12.07 11.45 -10.69
CA ALA A 72 11.47 12.01 -9.48
C ALA A 72 12.30 11.68 -8.24
N TRP A 73 12.73 10.42 -8.10
CA TRP A 73 13.58 9.97 -7.00
C TRP A 73 14.91 10.72 -6.98
N LYS A 74 15.60 10.85 -8.11
CA LYS A 74 16.85 11.61 -8.22
C LYS A 74 16.65 13.09 -7.89
N LYS A 75 15.58 13.70 -8.37
CA LYS A 75 15.24 15.12 -8.16
C LYS A 75 14.90 15.43 -6.71
N SER A 76 14.28 14.51 -5.99
CA SER A 76 13.93 14.66 -4.58
C SER A 76 15.17 14.73 -3.66
N GLY A 77 16.29 14.14 -4.07
CA GLY A 77 17.51 14.04 -3.27
C GLY A 77 17.43 13.03 -2.12
N THR A 78 16.32 12.31 -1.99
CA THR A 78 16.18 11.27 -0.95
C THR A 78 17.15 10.12 -1.14
N ARG A 79 17.52 9.48 -0.02
CA ARG A 79 18.25 8.21 0.00
C ARG A 79 17.35 7.02 0.32
N ALA A 80 16.08 7.28 0.65
CA ALA A 80 15.13 6.22 0.93
C ALA A 80 14.90 5.37 -0.33
N LYS A 81 14.85 4.06 -0.14
CA LYS A 81 14.63 3.07 -1.20
C LYS A 81 13.28 2.36 -1.04
N LEU A 82 12.76 2.30 0.19
CA LEU A 82 11.44 1.74 0.44
C LEU A 82 10.38 2.69 -0.10
N ALA A 83 9.38 2.15 -0.79
CA ALA A 83 8.31 2.93 -1.38
C ALA A 83 6.94 2.33 -1.03
N ALA A 84 6.07 3.15 -0.44
CA ALA A 84 4.65 2.85 -0.33
C ALA A 84 3.93 3.44 -1.54
N MET A 85 3.12 2.62 -2.22
CA MET A 85 2.37 3.04 -3.40
C MET A 85 0.88 2.87 -3.19
N GLY A 86 0.09 3.88 -3.62
CA GLY A 86 -1.35 3.78 -3.66
C GLY A 86 -1.85 2.99 -4.86
N MET A 87 -2.94 2.25 -4.66
CA MET A 87 -3.71 1.64 -5.75
C MET A 87 -4.82 2.60 -6.21
N PRO A 88 -5.14 2.67 -7.51
CA PRO A 88 -6.27 3.45 -7.99
C PRO A 88 -7.57 2.94 -7.35
N PRO A 89 -8.43 3.81 -6.82
CA PRO A 89 -9.68 3.38 -6.18
C PRO A 89 -10.57 2.51 -7.08
N ALA A 90 -10.57 2.78 -8.39
CA ALA A 90 -11.33 2.01 -9.37
C ALA A 90 -10.83 0.56 -9.56
N SER A 91 -9.61 0.24 -9.13
CA SER A 91 -9.03 -1.10 -9.23
C SER A 91 -9.09 -1.89 -7.91
N VAL A 92 -9.64 -1.30 -6.85
CA VAL A 92 -9.71 -1.92 -5.52
C VAL A 92 -11.18 -2.10 -5.12
N ILE A 93 -11.53 -3.31 -4.76
CA ILE A 93 -12.81 -3.63 -4.12
C ILE A 93 -12.59 -3.55 -2.63
N THR A 94 -13.34 -2.71 -1.95
CA THR A 94 -13.34 -2.65 -0.48
C THR A 94 -14.71 -3.02 0.05
N LYS A 95 -14.75 -3.79 1.12
CA LYS A 95 -15.99 -4.22 1.77
C LYS A 95 -15.82 -4.28 3.27
N LYS A 96 -16.79 -3.74 4.00
CA LYS A 96 -16.92 -4.01 5.43
C LYS A 96 -17.75 -5.27 5.62
N ILE A 97 -17.26 -6.18 6.44
CA ILE A 97 -17.93 -7.40 6.87
C ILE A 97 -17.96 -7.47 8.39
N ILE A 98 -18.88 -8.23 8.93
CA ILE A 98 -19.00 -8.47 10.38
C ILE A 98 -18.66 -9.92 10.63
N LEU A 99 -17.72 -10.15 11.53
CA LEU A 99 -17.23 -11.47 11.91
C LEU A 99 -17.22 -11.63 13.43
N PRO A 100 -17.30 -12.87 13.96
CA PRO A 100 -17.18 -13.12 15.40
C PRO A 100 -15.83 -12.68 15.94
N SER A 101 -15.82 -11.96 17.07
CA SER A 101 -14.60 -11.40 17.68
C SER A 101 -13.70 -12.44 18.37
N HIS A 102 -14.21 -13.67 18.60
CA HIS A 102 -13.48 -14.74 19.27
C HIS A 102 -12.66 -15.64 18.32
N LEU A 103 -12.63 -15.33 17.03
CA LEU A 103 -11.85 -16.11 16.06
C LEU A 103 -10.34 -15.98 16.34
N SER A 104 -9.62 -17.09 16.13
CA SER A 104 -8.16 -17.05 16.05
C SER A 104 -7.73 -16.34 14.77
N GLU A 105 -6.46 -15.92 14.67
CA GLU A 105 -5.92 -15.29 13.47
C GLU A 105 -6.13 -16.16 12.22
N GLU A 106 -5.80 -17.46 12.30
CA GLU A 106 -6.04 -18.42 11.21
C GLU A 106 -7.54 -18.58 10.87
N GLY A 107 -8.40 -18.58 11.91
CA GLY A 107 -9.86 -18.65 11.72
C GLY A 107 -10.41 -17.40 11.06
N LEU A 108 -9.84 -16.24 11.39
CA LEU A 108 -10.21 -14.96 10.80
C LEU A 108 -9.83 -14.91 9.31
N GLU A 109 -8.60 -15.31 8.95
CA GLU A 109 -8.15 -15.39 7.56
C GLU A 109 -9.09 -16.27 6.72
N LEU A 110 -9.38 -17.49 7.20
CA LEU A 110 -10.27 -18.42 6.49
C LEU A 110 -11.69 -17.86 6.32
N GLN A 111 -12.22 -17.19 7.36
CA GLN A 111 -13.55 -16.60 7.30
C GLN A 111 -13.58 -15.39 6.34
N VAL A 112 -12.54 -14.57 6.34
CA VAL A 112 -12.40 -13.44 5.41
C VAL A 112 -12.34 -13.95 3.96
N GLU A 113 -11.57 -15.00 3.67
CA GLU A 113 -11.51 -15.61 2.32
C GLU A 113 -12.89 -16.15 1.90
N THR A 114 -13.60 -16.79 2.82
CA THR A 114 -14.94 -17.34 2.56
C THR A 114 -15.92 -16.21 2.22
N GLU A 115 -15.95 -15.16 3.03
CA GLU A 115 -16.81 -14.00 2.80
C GLU A 115 -16.39 -13.23 1.53
N ALA A 116 -15.10 -13.06 1.30
CA ALA A 116 -14.56 -12.36 0.13
C ALA A 116 -15.05 -13.00 -1.18
N SER A 117 -15.15 -14.33 -1.23
CA SER A 117 -15.62 -15.06 -2.42
C SER A 117 -17.04 -14.67 -2.87
N GLN A 118 -17.86 -14.10 -1.97
CA GLN A 118 -19.22 -13.68 -2.27
C GLN A 118 -19.26 -12.30 -2.94
N TYR A 119 -18.24 -11.47 -2.76
CA TYR A 119 -18.21 -10.07 -3.21
C TYR A 119 -17.21 -9.79 -4.31
N ILE A 120 -16.18 -10.65 -4.45
CA ILE A 120 -15.13 -10.49 -5.45
C ILE A 120 -15.53 -11.25 -6.71
N PRO A 121 -15.72 -10.54 -7.86
CA PRO A 121 -16.15 -11.17 -9.12
C PRO A 121 -15.00 -11.86 -9.89
N PHE A 122 -13.90 -12.20 -9.21
CA PHE A 122 -12.71 -12.84 -9.75
C PHE A 122 -12.37 -14.06 -8.90
N ALA A 123 -11.62 -15.01 -9.46
CA ALA A 123 -11.09 -16.12 -8.70
C ALA A 123 -10.09 -15.62 -7.63
N LEU A 124 -10.13 -16.17 -6.42
CA LEU A 124 -9.29 -15.71 -5.31
C LEU A 124 -7.79 -15.87 -5.61
N ASP A 125 -7.42 -16.82 -6.44
CA ASP A 125 -6.04 -17.02 -6.91
C ASP A 125 -5.57 -15.94 -7.91
N GLU A 126 -6.49 -15.15 -8.48
CA GLU A 126 -6.17 -14.01 -9.37
C GLU A 126 -6.10 -12.68 -8.65
N VAL A 127 -6.46 -12.62 -7.35
CA VAL A 127 -6.48 -11.38 -6.58
C VAL A 127 -5.44 -11.36 -5.46
N ARG A 128 -5.05 -10.17 -5.05
CA ARG A 128 -4.45 -9.88 -3.75
C ARG A 128 -5.57 -9.44 -2.84
N LEU A 129 -5.76 -10.18 -1.77
CA LEU A 129 -6.71 -9.91 -0.70
C LEU A 129 -5.92 -9.54 0.55
N ASP A 130 -6.38 -8.53 1.25
CA ASP A 130 -5.87 -8.12 2.55
C ASP A 130 -7.05 -7.62 3.39
N PHE A 131 -6.89 -7.60 4.71
CA PHE A 131 -7.94 -7.14 5.61
C PHE A 131 -7.36 -6.51 6.88
N ASP A 132 -8.18 -5.70 7.52
CA ASP A 132 -7.85 -5.11 8.82
C ASP A 132 -9.10 -5.07 9.73
N VAL A 133 -8.91 -5.29 11.03
CA VAL A 133 -9.97 -5.21 12.02
C VAL A 133 -10.17 -3.75 12.40
N ILE A 134 -11.32 -3.19 12.05
CA ILE A 134 -11.65 -1.79 12.33
C ILE A 134 -11.98 -1.60 13.82
N GLY A 135 -12.71 -2.52 14.41
CA GLY A 135 -13.13 -2.46 15.81
C GLY A 135 -14.34 -3.34 16.12
N SER A 136 -14.88 -3.18 17.32
CA SER A 136 -16.09 -3.90 17.73
C SER A 136 -17.33 -3.29 17.11
N VAL A 137 -18.33 -4.12 16.85
CA VAL A 137 -19.65 -3.65 16.37
C VAL A 137 -20.39 -2.98 17.52
N GLU A 138 -20.97 -1.81 17.25
CA GLU A 138 -21.80 -1.11 18.24
C GLU A 138 -22.98 -1.99 18.69
N ASN A 139 -23.15 -2.17 19.99
CA ASN A 139 -24.17 -3.02 20.62
C ASN A 139 -24.04 -4.55 20.36
N SER A 140 -22.91 -5.02 19.86
CA SER A 140 -22.63 -6.46 19.64
C SER A 140 -21.18 -6.79 20.01
N PRO A 141 -20.86 -6.96 21.32
CA PRO A 141 -19.48 -7.13 21.79
C PRO A 141 -18.83 -8.44 21.30
N ASP A 142 -19.63 -9.41 20.88
CA ASP A 142 -19.16 -10.69 20.35
C ASP A 142 -18.82 -10.61 18.84
N ASP A 143 -19.06 -9.45 18.22
CA ASP A 143 -18.82 -9.22 16.80
C ASP A 143 -17.77 -8.11 16.59
N MET A 144 -17.04 -8.21 15.48
CA MET A 144 -16.09 -7.19 15.03
C MET A 144 -16.34 -6.80 13.59
N GLU A 145 -16.09 -5.52 13.28
CA GLU A 145 -16.02 -5.02 11.91
C GLU A 145 -14.64 -5.27 11.32
N VAL A 146 -14.62 -5.86 10.14
CA VAL A 146 -13.41 -6.11 9.35
C VAL A 146 -13.55 -5.42 8.00
N MET A 147 -12.55 -4.63 7.62
CA MET A 147 -12.43 -4.08 6.27
C MET A 147 -11.61 -5.03 5.43
N LEU A 148 -12.18 -5.58 4.39
CA LEU A 148 -11.42 -6.29 3.37
C LEU A 148 -11.14 -5.37 2.17
N ALA A 149 -9.99 -5.59 1.55
CA ALA A 149 -9.57 -4.92 0.33
C ALA A 149 -9.04 -5.98 -0.65
N ALA A 150 -9.49 -5.93 -1.89
CA ALA A 150 -9.04 -6.84 -2.91
C ALA A 150 -8.76 -6.13 -4.22
N THR A 151 -7.71 -6.55 -4.91
CA THR A 151 -7.36 -6.06 -6.25
C THR A 151 -6.75 -7.19 -7.07
N ARG A 152 -6.82 -7.10 -8.40
CA ARG A 152 -6.20 -8.11 -9.27
C ARG A 152 -4.68 -8.10 -9.09
N LYS A 153 -4.07 -9.30 -9.05
CA LYS A 153 -2.61 -9.47 -8.89
C LYS A 153 -1.82 -8.69 -9.92
N GLU A 154 -2.23 -8.74 -11.19
CA GLU A 154 -1.57 -8.02 -12.28
C GLU A 154 -1.42 -6.51 -11.99
N LYS A 155 -2.44 -5.87 -11.37
CA LYS A 155 -2.41 -4.43 -11.07
C LYS A 155 -1.40 -4.08 -9.98
N VAL A 156 -1.17 -5.00 -9.06
CA VAL A 156 -0.11 -4.87 -8.04
C VAL A 156 1.26 -5.10 -8.69
N GLU A 157 1.37 -6.17 -9.49
CA GLU A 157 2.62 -6.57 -10.15
C GLU A 157 3.15 -5.50 -11.10
N ASP A 158 2.27 -4.84 -11.87
CA ASP A 158 2.65 -3.71 -12.72
C ASP A 158 3.28 -2.56 -11.91
N ARG A 159 2.70 -2.24 -10.72
CA ARG A 159 3.23 -1.18 -9.86
C ARG A 159 4.54 -1.57 -9.20
N VAL A 160 4.65 -2.82 -8.77
CA VAL A 160 5.89 -3.40 -8.26
C VAL A 160 6.97 -3.31 -9.33
N ALA A 161 6.67 -3.76 -10.55
CA ALA A 161 7.61 -3.78 -11.66
C ALA A 161 8.19 -2.39 -11.99
N VAL A 162 7.35 -1.34 -12.05
CA VAL A 162 7.84 0.03 -12.35
C VAL A 162 8.67 0.61 -11.21
N ALA A 163 8.35 0.29 -9.95
CA ALA A 163 9.13 0.74 -8.81
C ALA A 163 10.49 0.03 -8.75
N GLU A 164 10.52 -1.28 -8.96
CA GLU A 164 11.75 -2.07 -8.99
C GLU A 164 12.65 -1.66 -10.16
N ALA A 165 12.09 -1.45 -11.35
CA ALA A 165 12.83 -0.96 -12.52
C ALA A 165 13.44 0.43 -12.27
N ALA A 166 12.79 1.28 -11.46
CA ALA A 166 13.33 2.56 -11.01
C ALA A 166 14.38 2.45 -9.88
N GLY A 167 14.65 1.24 -9.35
CA GLY A 167 15.60 0.96 -8.29
C GLY A 167 15.07 1.18 -6.87
N LEU A 168 13.74 1.19 -6.72
CA LEU A 168 13.04 1.25 -5.44
C LEU A 168 12.65 -0.15 -4.95
N LYS A 169 12.25 -0.25 -3.69
CA LYS A 169 11.72 -1.46 -3.05
C LYS A 169 10.28 -1.16 -2.62
N PRO A 170 9.28 -1.65 -3.34
CA PRO A 170 7.89 -1.50 -2.99
C PRO A 170 7.50 -2.35 -1.78
#